data_ac2816c6814de1eaa6525783a2a99f5c
#
_entry.id   ac2816c6814de1eaa6525783a2a99f5c
#
_cell.length_a   1.000
_cell.length_b   1.000
_cell.length_c   1.000
_cell.angle_alpha   90.00
_cell.angle_beta   90.00
_cell.angle_gamma   90.00
#
_symmetry.space_group_name_H-M   'P 1'
#
loop_
_entity.id
_entity.type
_entity.pdbx_description
1 polymer ?
#
loop_
_entity_poly.entity_id
_entity_poly.type
_entity_poly.pdbx_seq_one_letter_code
_entity_poly.pdbx_strand_id
1 'polypeptide(L)'
;LNIQWRHLALVSALTATTALTAAAPVSAETRGNISIVSYSSSDPSITVEVGESISRVRERFSEAGSVEIGGTASPAVGIKPSPSGGESGAPPQRVPNVAAGSTAGITGIVDFNACRANPDAGVREGKIVSRYDFCRYQTIYSIAVSASGQTLGTISFLQTEVTTGSNGTREVLSSVEITDIRYSGVYTAASQIQTYRAAGTGTNDPECAVSGGTNPYTATAAQLQGNGFLGMNITSPPTVGDGDDKIKVCNIQWFYKIFFPAGTYPTQWLSGGFSTVRFDSASYLPSKQGVVFSELTPTMTMSMSDTRVKGVAQHINQAFTDPGSTLPVKSDNSPKVIPGNARQGSTLSRLYSGANPLAAQAYADNRSAVSRACAPLPHAPLEECDEFPFASTWEGAGVGNGNFSVKYVSATENSNAGYDLANFYSSQRILHNDKFKVLITP
;
A
#
# COMPACT_ATOMS: atom_id res chain seq x y z
N LEU A 1 -76.09 33.87 29.77
CA LEU A 1 -76.26 32.45 30.12
C LEU A 1 -76.00 31.58 28.87
N ASN A 2 -74.78 31.04 28.72
CA ASN A 2 -74.48 30.03 27.73
C ASN A 2 -73.40 29.09 28.30
N ILE A 3 -73.81 27.88 28.55
CA ILE A 3 -72.93 26.80 29.03
C ILE A 3 -72.44 26.12 27.78
N GLN A 4 -71.08 26.11 27.61
CA GLN A 4 -70.46 25.29 26.57
C GLN A 4 -69.78 24.05 27.20
N TRP A 5 -70.16 22.89 26.71
CA TRP A 5 -69.59 21.61 27.04
C TRP A 5 -68.22 21.47 26.32
N ARG A 6 -67.18 21.17 27.06
CA ARG A 6 -65.87 20.72 26.47
C ARG A 6 -65.77 19.21 26.55
N HIS A 7 -65.63 18.60 25.37
CA HIS A 7 -65.31 17.20 25.23
C HIS A 7 -63.82 16.96 25.66
N LEU A 8 -63.60 16.11 26.66
CA LEU A 8 -62.28 15.55 26.96
C LEU A 8 -62.05 14.35 26.04
N ALA A 9 -61.04 14.44 25.14
CA ALA A 9 -60.53 13.29 24.42
C ALA A 9 -59.44 12.63 25.26
N LEU A 10 -59.64 11.38 25.71
CA LEU A 10 -58.63 10.54 26.29
C LEU A 10 -57.68 10.06 25.18
N VAL A 11 -56.42 10.49 25.21
CA VAL A 11 -55.37 9.93 24.40
C VAL A 11 -54.71 8.82 25.25
N SER A 12 -54.96 7.56 24.86
CA SER A 12 -54.29 6.40 25.41
C SER A 12 -52.90 6.33 24.82
N ALA A 13 -51.86 6.66 25.60
CA ALA A 13 -50.46 6.43 25.23
C ALA A 13 -50.14 4.95 25.44
N LEU A 14 -49.99 4.21 24.35
CA LEU A 14 -49.39 2.88 24.36
C LEU A 14 -47.86 3.03 24.54
N THR A 15 -47.37 2.83 25.73
CA THR A 15 -45.93 2.66 25.98
C THR A 15 -45.52 1.25 25.58
N ALA A 16 -44.90 1.13 24.40
CA ALA A 16 -44.19 -0.08 24.01
C ALA A 16 -42.88 -0.19 24.82
N THR A 17 -42.91 -0.97 25.88
CA THR A 17 -41.68 -1.40 26.58
C THR A 17 -40.96 -2.42 25.70
N THR A 18 -39.99 -1.97 24.92
CA THR A 18 -38.97 -2.86 24.34
C THR A 18 -38.13 -3.41 25.48
N ALA A 19 -38.38 -4.67 25.85
CA ALA A 19 -37.50 -5.39 26.74
C ALA A 19 -36.15 -5.58 26.03
N LEU A 20 -35.13 -4.79 26.40
CA LEU A 20 -33.74 -5.14 26.15
C LEU A 20 -33.49 -6.44 26.89
N THR A 21 -33.46 -7.57 26.18
CA THR A 21 -32.90 -8.81 26.73
C THR A 21 -31.42 -8.59 26.90
N ALA A 22 -31.01 -8.19 28.10
CA ALA A 22 -29.60 -8.22 28.50
C ALA A 22 -29.15 -9.70 28.36
N ALA A 23 -28.16 -9.94 27.52
CA ALA A 23 -27.53 -11.25 27.43
C ALA A 23 -27.11 -11.66 28.84
N ALA A 24 -27.54 -12.85 29.29
CA ALA A 24 -27.19 -13.36 30.59
C ALA A 24 -25.65 -13.40 30.73
N PRO A 25 -25.09 -12.92 31.87
CA PRO A 25 -23.66 -13.03 32.09
C PRO A 25 -23.22 -14.49 32.04
N VAL A 26 -22.19 -14.77 31.21
CA VAL A 26 -21.56 -16.10 31.17
C VAL A 26 -21.11 -16.46 32.58
N SER A 27 -21.59 -17.59 33.12
CA SER A 27 -21.27 -18.04 34.49
C SER A 27 -19.75 -18.26 34.65
N ALA A 28 -19.23 -18.08 35.86
CA ALA A 28 -17.79 -18.22 36.16
C ALA A 28 -17.24 -19.61 35.81
N GLU A 29 -18.06 -20.65 35.85
CA GLU A 29 -17.69 -22.05 35.51
C GLU A 29 -17.44 -22.25 34.02
N THR A 30 -18.07 -21.46 33.12
CA THR A 30 -17.88 -21.56 31.66
C THR A 30 -16.61 -20.88 31.22
N ARG A 31 -15.98 -20.04 32.03
CA ARG A 31 -14.84 -19.20 31.65
C ARG A 31 -13.50 -19.94 31.54
N GLY A 32 -13.37 -21.12 32.19
CA GLY A 32 -12.12 -21.89 32.22
C GLY A 32 -11.74 -22.58 30.90
N ASN A 33 -12.69 -22.79 29.98
CA ASN A 33 -12.52 -23.59 28.77
C ASN A 33 -12.97 -22.89 27.47
N ILE A 34 -12.77 -21.58 27.38
CA ILE A 34 -13.07 -20.83 26.16
C ILE A 34 -11.82 -20.82 25.28
N SER A 35 -11.97 -21.25 24.05
CA SER A 35 -10.97 -21.00 22.97
C SER A 35 -11.43 -19.87 22.07
N ILE A 36 -10.48 -19.22 21.38
CA ILE A 36 -10.77 -18.14 20.46
C ILE A 36 -10.18 -18.49 19.10
N VAL A 37 -10.99 -18.38 18.05
CA VAL A 37 -10.59 -18.55 16.65
C VAL A 37 -10.82 -17.23 15.94
N SER A 38 -9.88 -16.81 15.11
CA SER A 38 -9.96 -15.51 14.43
C SER A 38 -9.64 -15.64 12.96
N TYR A 39 -10.34 -14.86 12.14
CA TYR A 39 -10.18 -14.85 10.69
C TYR A 39 -10.02 -13.43 10.14
N SER A 40 -9.34 -13.36 9.01
CA SER A 40 -9.35 -12.22 8.10
C SER A 40 -10.09 -12.64 6.82
N SER A 41 -11.06 -11.85 6.38
CA SER A 41 -11.87 -12.14 5.21
C SER A 41 -12.09 -10.90 4.34
N SER A 42 -12.09 -11.09 3.03
CA SER A 42 -12.58 -10.10 2.07
C SER A 42 -14.11 -10.03 2.00
N ASP A 43 -14.80 -11.07 2.52
CA ASP A 43 -16.26 -11.13 2.58
C ASP A 43 -16.78 -10.60 3.92
N PRO A 44 -17.39 -9.39 3.95
CA PRO A 44 -17.97 -8.82 5.16
C PRO A 44 -19.34 -9.41 5.52
N SER A 45 -19.92 -10.25 4.68
CA SER A 45 -21.26 -10.80 4.85
C SER A 45 -21.32 -12.06 5.69
N ILE A 46 -20.15 -12.64 6.02
CA ILE A 46 -20.08 -13.87 6.81
C ILE A 46 -20.73 -13.64 8.19
N THR A 47 -21.72 -14.45 8.51
CA THR A 47 -22.40 -14.45 9.81
C THR A 47 -22.04 -15.67 10.62
N VAL A 48 -21.96 -15.51 11.94
CA VAL A 48 -21.74 -16.61 12.91
C VAL A 48 -22.81 -16.51 13.97
N GLU A 49 -23.57 -17.57 14.13
CA GLU A 49 -24.65 -17.63 15.12
C GLU A 49 -24.14 -18.21 16.46
N VAL A 50 -24.69 -17.72 17.57
CA VAL A 50 -24.40 -18.28 18.89
C VAL A 50 -24.99 -19.71 18.97
N GLY A 51 -24.18 -20.66 19.44
CA GLY A 51 -24.55 -22.08 19.49
C GLY A 51 -24.24 -22.84 18.20
N GLU A 52 -23.74 -22.23 17.17
CA GLU A 52 -23.32 -22.91 15.93
C GLU A 52 -22.05 -23.75 16.19
N SER A 53 -21.92 -24.89 15.52
CA SER A 53 -20.69 -25.68 15.56
C SER A 53 -19.52 -24.98 14.90
N ILE A 54 -18.38 -24.91 15.57
CA ILE A 54 -17.15 -24.32 15.04
C ILE A 54 -16.68 -25.00 13.75
N SER A 55 -16.99 -26.29 13.54
CA SER A 55 -16.66 -26.98 12.31
C SER A 55 -17.38 -26.40 11.08
N ARG A 56 -18.68 -26.07 11.22
CA ARG A 56 -19.45 -25.39 10.16
C ARG A 56 -18.95 -23.97 9.91
N VAL A 57 -18.58 -23.27 10.97
CA VAL A 57 -18.01 -21.93 10.87
C VAL A 57 -16.71 -21.98 10.07
N ARG A 58 -15.81 -22.90 10.39
CA ARG A 58 -14.54 -23.09 9.67
C ARG A 58 -14.74 -23.39 8.19
N GLU A 59 -15.69 -24.27 7.87
CA GLU A 59 -16.06 -24.59 6.49
C GLU A 59 -16.49 -23.33 5.72
N ARG A 60 -17.42 -22.55 6.29
CA ARG A 60 -17.91 -21.30 5.70
C ARG A 60 -16.79 -20.28 5.46
N PHE A 61 -15.88 -20.09 6.42
CA PHE A 61 -14.74 -19.21 6.24
C PHE A 61 -13.76 -19.73 5.20
N SER A 62 -13.57 -21.05 5.11
CA SER A 62 -12.72 -21.67 4.09
C SER A 62 -13.32 -21.50 2.69
N GLU A 63 -14.63 -21.71 2.51
CA GLU A 63 -15.34 -21.49 1.25
C GLU A 63 -15.27 -20.04 0.79
N ALA A 64 -15.27 -19.08 1.71
CA ALA A 64 -15.10 -17.66 1.43
C ALA A 64 -13.63 -17.26 1.19
N GLY A 65 -12.69 -18.21 1.14
CA GLY A 65 -11.26 -17.90 0.95
C GLY A 65 -10.63 -17.10 2.10
N SER A 66 -11.24 -17.15 3.29
CA SER A 66 -10.76 -16.43 4.46
C SER A 66 -9.52 -17.10 5.06
N VAL A 67 -8.66 -16.29 5.69
CA VAL A 67 -7.43 -16.76 6.34
C VAL A 67 -7.62 -16.78 7.85
N GLU A 68 -7.36 -17.93 8.49
CA GLU A 68 -7.30 -18.01 9.95
C GLU A 68 -6.09 -17.22 10.46
N ILE A 69 -6.34 -16.23 11.32
CA ILE A 69 -5.33 -15.34 11.89
C ILE A 69 -5.34 -15.50 13.42
N GLY A 70 -4.19 -15.82 13.97
CA GLY A 70 -4.11 -16.04 15.43
C GLY A 70 -4.08 -17.52 15.79
N GLY A 71 -3.00 -17.93 16.38
CA GLY A 71 -2.72 -19.28 16.86
C GLY A 71 -1.26 -19.61 16.95
N THR A 72 -0.36 -19.02 16.18
CA THR A 72 1.09 -19.25 16.30
C THR A 72 1.96 -18.12 15.76
N ALA A 73 1.38 -17.12 15.13
CA ALA A 73 2.14 -15.92 14.81
C ALA A 73 2.20 -15.00 16.05
N SER A 74 3.10 -15.30 16.98
CA SER A 74 3.77 -14.21 17.67
C SER A 74 4.17 -13.20 16.58
N PRO A 75 3.92 -11.89 16.75
CA PRO A 75 4.51 -10.89 15.89
C PRO A 75 5.98 -11.27 15.73
N ALA A 76 6.46 -11.34 14.50
CA ALA A 76 7.73 -11.94 14.11
C ALA A 76 8.79 -11.80 15.20
N VAL A 77 9.26 -12.93 15.70
CA VAL A 77 10.21 -13.13 16.79
C VAL A 77 10.75 -11.83 17.36
N GLY A 78 10.18 -11.34 18.47
CA GLY A 78 10.74 -10.20 19.19
C GLY A 78 9.76 -9.16 19.72
N ILE A 79 8.49 -9.07 19.25
CA ILE A 79 7.56 -8.05 19.76
C ILE A 79 6.82 -8.57 21.01
N LYS A 80 7.45 -8.50 22.16
CA LYS A 80 6.74 -8.45 23.45
C LYS A 80 6.38 -6.98 23.70
N PRO A 81 5.10 -6.59 23.71
CA PRO A 81 4.73 -5.33 24.31
C PRO A 81 5.16 -5.37 25.76
N SER A 82 5.98 -4.42 26.18
CA SER A 82 6.28 -4.24 27.60
C SER A 82 4.96 -3.91 28.29
N PRO A 83 4.60 -4.58 29.40
CA PRO A 83 3.40 -4.25 30.15
C PRO A 83 3.69 -2.96 30.95
N SER A 84 3.55 -1.81 30.34
CA SER A 84 3.50 -0.55 31.06
C SER A 84 2.05 -0.07 31.13
N GLY A 85 1.58 0.01 32.36
CA GLY A 85 0.42 0.65 32.93
C GLY A 85 -0.64 1.23 32.02
N GLY A 86 -1.90 0.75 32.22
CA GLY A 86 -3.06 1.35 31.60
C GLY A 86 -3.23 2.80 32.07
N GLU A 87 -2.96 3.74 31.18
CA GLU A 87 -3.55 5.04 31.23
C GLU A 87 -4.55 5.17 30.08
N SER A 88 -5.78 5.50 30.40
CA SER A 88 -6.79 5.90 29.44
C SER A 88 -6.36 7.23 28.82
N GLY A 89 -5.51 7.17 27.82
CA GLY A 89 -5.12 8.34 27.06
C GLY A 89 -6.29 8.92 26.28
N ALA A 90 -6.33 10.23 26.12
CA ALA A 90 -7.25 10.92 25.25
C ALA A 90 -7.27 10.25 23.86
N PRO A 91 -8.43 10.22 23.18
CA PRO A 91 -8.50 9.65 21.83
C PRO A 91 -7.41 10.27 20.96
N PRO A 92 -6.75 9.48 20.08
CA PRO A 92 -5.73 10.02 19.20
C PRO A 92 -6.34 11.20 18.45
N GLN A 93 -5.66 12.34 18.51
CA GLN A 93 -6.09 13.50 17.74
C GLN A 93 -6.19 13.06 16.28
N ARG A 94 -7.31 13.38 15.65
CA ARG A 94 -7.43 13.28 14.19
C ARG A 94 -6.19 13.97 13.64
N VAL A 95 -5.30 13.20 13.01
CA VAL A 95 -4.33 13.83 12.12
C VAL A 95 -5.20 14.56 11.10
N PRO A 96 -5.15 15.91 11.02
CA PRO A 96 -5.98 16.63 10.08
C PRO A 96 -5.82 15.94 8.74
N ASN A 97 -6.92 15.72 8.01
CA ASN A 97 -6.80 15.42 6.57
C ASN A 97 -5.72 16.33 6.07
N VAL A 98 -4.60 15.78 5.60
CA VAL A 98 -3.51 16.58 5.10
C VAL A 98 -4.16 17.50 4.09
N ALA A 99 -4.38 18.75 4.50
CA ALA A 99 -5.00 19.72 3.64
C ALA A 99 -4.19 19.69 2.35
N ALA A 100 -4.85 19.64 1.21
CA ALA A 100 -4.27 19.64 -0.12
C ALA A 100 -3.47 20.95 -0.32
N GLY A 101 -2.32 21.09 0.33
CA GLY A 101 -1.62 22.36 0.49
C GLY A 101 -0.12 22.27 0.61
N SER A 102 0.54 21.15 0.32
CA SER A 102 2.00 21.18 0.10
C SER A 102 2.57 19.89 -0.52
N THR A 103 1.88 19.27 -1.43
CA THR A 103 2.40 18.10 -2.15
C THR A 103 2.63 18.44 -3.61
N ALA A 104 3.66 19.23 -3.89
CA ALA A 104 4.22 19.26 -5.23
C ALA A 104 4.72 17.85 -5.56
N GLY A 105 3.90 17.04 -6.28
CA GLY A 105 4.29 15.75 -6.83
C GLY A 105 3.55 14.51 -6.36
N ILE A 106 2.56 14.59 -5.45
CA ILE A 106 1.74 13.42 -5.08
C ILE A 106 0.45 13.47 -5.90
N THR A 107 0.39 12.72 -6.97
CA THR A 107 -0.83 12.47 -7.73
C THR A 107 -1.55 11.28 -7.12
N GLY A 108 -2.61 11.53 -6.36
CA GLY A 108 -3.54 10.54 -5.87
C GLY A 108 -3.36 10.20 -4.40
N ILE A 109 -3.94 11.00 -3.51
CA ILE A 109 -4.18 10.54 -2.13
C ILE A 109 -5.33 9.55 -2.21
N VAL A 110 -5.08 8.29 -1.95
CA VAL A 110 -6.12 7.28 -1.79
C VAL A 110 -6.73 7.49 -0.41
N ASP A 111 -7.99 7.91 -0.35
CA ASP A 111 -8.75 7.95 0.89
C ASP A 111 -9.38 6.57 1.22
N PHE A 112 -9.97 6.43 2.41
CA PHE A 112 -10.59 5.18 2.84
C PHE A 112 -11.74 4.73 1.93
N ASN A 113 -12.53 5.67 1.37
CA ASN A 113 -13.64 5.34 0.48
C ASN A 113 -13.13 4.87 -0.88
N ALA A 114 -12.14 5.55 -1.44
CA ALA A 114 -11.47 5.13 -2.67
C ALA A 114 -10.78 3.77 -2.49
N CYS A 115 -10.22 3.51 -1.30
CA CYS A 115 -9.66 2.21 -0.96
C CYS A 115 -10.73 1.11 -0.99
N ARG A 116 -11.84 1.28 -0.31
CA ARG A 116 -12.95 0.31 -0.29
C ARG A 116 -13.63 0.12 -1.66
N ALA A 117 -13.58 1.13 -2.51
CA ALA A 117 -14.08 1.04 -3.88
C ALA A 117 -13.15 0.26 -4.84
N ASN A 118 -11.91 -0.03 -4.43
CA ASN A 118 -10.96 -0.79 -5.22
C ASN A 118 -11.02 -2.28 -4.86
N PRO A 119 -11.60 -3.16 -5.70
CA PRO A 119 -11.77 -4.58 -5.37
C PRO A 119 -10.44 -5.31 -5.18
N ASP A 120 -9.37 -4.87 -5.86
CA ASP A 120 -8.04 -5.48 -5.72
C ASP A 120 -7.41 -5.24 -4.34
N ALA A 121 -7.92 -4.28 -3.57
CA ALA A 121 -7.45 -3.98 -2.21
C ALA A 121 -8.16 -4.79 -1.13
N GLY A 122 -9.24 -5.51 -1.47
CA GLY A 122 -10.03 -6.34 -0.58
C GLY A 122 -9.39 -7.69 -0.24
N VAL A 123 -8.07 -7.80 -0.34
CA VAL A 123 -7.30 -9.00 -0.04
C VAL A 123 -6.30 -8.72 1.08
N ARG A 124 -5.78 -9.78 1.71
CA ARG A 124 -4.86 -9.64 2.85
C ARG A 124 -3.57 -8.91 2.49
N GLU A 125 -3.07 -9.11 1.29
CA GLU A 125 -1.85 -8.48 0.77
C GLU A 125 -2.08 -6.99 0.49
N GLY A 126 -3.33 -6.60 0.23
CA GLY A 126 -3.68 -5.25 -0.19
C GLY A 126 -3.21 -4.94 -1.62
N LYS A 127 -3.25 -3.68 -1.98
CA LYS A 127 -2.89 -3.16 -3.30
C LYS A 127 -1.92 -2.00 -3.19
N ILE A 128 -0.77 -2.08 -3.84
CA ILE A 128 0.04 -0.91 -4.13
C ILE A 128 -0.63 -0.19 -5.31
N VAL A 129 -1.22 0.97 -5.02
CA VAL A 129 -1.99 1.76 -6.00
C VAL A 129 -1.08 2.63 -6.84
N SER A 130 -0.05 3.19 -6.22
CA SER A 130 1.00 3.97 -6.86
C SER A 130 2.35 3.75 -6.17
N ARG A 131 3.42 4.39 -6.67
CA ARG A 131 4.72 4.37 -5.96
C ARG A 131 4.64 4.94 -4.55
N TYR A 132 3.59 5.70 -4.25
CA TYR A 132 3.43 6.37 -2.96
C TYR A 132 2.23 5.89 -2.15
N ASP A 133 1.29 5.16 -2.75
CA ASP A 133 0.04 4.82 -2.10
C ASP A 133 -0.19 3.31 -2.05
N PHE A 134 -0.54 2.85 -0.87
CA PHE A 134 -0.99 1.50 -0.58
C PHE A 134 -2.38 1.53 0.06
N CYS A 135 -3.16 0.54 -0.24
CA CYS A 135 -4.53 0.41 0.23
C CYS A 135 -4.86 -1.06 0.51
N ARG A 136 -5.55 -1.29 1.62
CA ARG A 136 -6.09 -2.60 1.99
C ARG A 136 -7.35 -2.45 2.81
N TYR A 137 -8.33 -3.32 2.57
CA TYR A 137 -9.46 -3.49 3.48
C TYR A 137 -9.79 -4.96 3.66
N GLN A 138 -10.20 -5.33 4.87
CA GLN A 138 -10.60 -6.68 5.22
C GLN A 138 -11.42 -6.67 6.49
N THR A 139 -12.30 -7.66 6.66
CA THR A 139 -13.04 -7.85 7.91
C THR A 139 -12.27 -8.80 8.82
N ILE A 140 -12.02 -8.36 10.05
CA ILE A 140 -11.41 -9.15 11.11
C ILE A 140 -12.54 -9.76 11.94
N TYR A 141 -12.49 -11.05 12.14
CA TYR A 141 -13.43 -11.82 13.00
C TYR A 141 -12.72 -12.43 14.19
N SER A 142 -13.35 -12.37 15.35
CA SER A 142 -12.91 -13.12 16.54
C SER A 142 -14.12 -13.85 17.13
N ILE A 143 -14.00 -15.17 17.24
CA ILE A 143 -15.07 -16.09 17.58
C ILE A 143 -14.70 -16.81 18.87
N ALA A 144 -15.51 -16.64 19.90
CA ALA A 144 -15.38 -17.38 21.15
C ALA A 144 -16.07 -18.75 21.05
N VAL A 145 -15.38 -19.79 21.44
CA VAL A 145 -15.83 -21.20 21.31
C VAL A 145 -15.74 -21.89 22.65
N SER A 146 -16.79 -22.64 23.03
CA SER A 146 -16.84 -23.47 24.22
C SER A 146 -15.97 -24.72 24.08
N ALA A 147 -15.72 -25.43 25.19
CA ALA A 147 -15.04 -26.73 25.20
C ALA A 147 -15.75 -27.79 24.34
N SER A 148 -17.07 -27.66 24.18
CA SER A 148 -17.87 -28.58 23.34
C SER A 148 -17.84 -28.21 21.84
N GLY A 149 -17.10 -27.16 21.44
CA GLY A 149 -16.98 -26.71 20.05
C GLY A 149 -18.18 -25.89 19.57
N GLN A 150 -18.98 -25.31 20.46
CA GLN A 150 -20.09 -24.42 20.11
C GLN A 150 -19.64 -22.96 20.20
N THR A 151 -20.09 -22.13 19.28
CA THR A 151 -19.82 -20.69 19.31
C THR A 151 -20.55 -20.03 20.48
N LEU A 152 -19.84 -19.20 21.23
CA LEU A 152 -20.36 -18.42 22.37
C LEU A 152 -20.64 -16.97 21.99
N GLY A 153 -20.08 -16.52 20.90
CA GLY A 153 -20.24 -15.16 20.39
C GLY A 153 -19.15 -14.80 19.41
N THR A 154 -19.39 -13.72 18.69
CA THR A 154 -18.47 -13.18 17.68
C THR A 154 -18.36 -11.68 17.82
N ILE A 155 -17.18 -11.14 17.59
CA ILE A 155 -16.99 -9.73 17.27
C ILE A 155 -16.27 -9.64 15.93
N SER A 156 -16.73 -8.74 15.06
CA SER A 156 -16.10 -8.46 13.79
C SER A 156 -16.06 -6.95 13.53
N PHE A 157 -15.10 -6.53 12.71
CA PHE A 157 -14.97 -5.14 12.26
C PHE A 157 -14.27 -5.08 10.92
N LEU A 158 -14.64 -4.08 10.10
CA LEU A 158 -13.95 -3.76 8.88
C LEU A 158 -12.73 -2.89 9.20
N GLN A 159 -11.56 -3.39 8.86
CA GLN A 159 -10.31 -2.64 8.84
C GLN A 159 -10.10 -2.09 7.44
N THR A 160 -9.90 -0.79 7.28
CA THR A 160 -9.42 -0.18 6.05
C THR A 160 -8.11 0.52 6.35
N GLU A 161 -7.03 0.14 5.65
CA GLU A 161 -5.71 0.75 5.78
C GLU A 161 -5.37 1.55 4.52
N VAL A 162 -4.88 2.77 4.73
CA VAL A 162 -4.28 3.60 3.69
C VAL A 162 -2.92 4.04 4.17
N THR A 163 -1.90 3.80 3.35
CA THR A 163 -0.52 4.17 3.66
C THR A 163 0.05 5.00 2.52
N THR A 164 0.59 6.18 2.86
CA THR A 164 1.10 7.15 1.88
C THR A 164 2.56 7.46 2.14
N GLY A 165 3.40 7.24 1.13
CA GLY A 165 4.81 7.60 1.11
C GLY A 165 5.04 9.07 0.80
N SER A 166 6.30 9.48 0.69
CA SER A 166 6.70 10.87 0.47
C SER A 166 7.83 11.00 -0.54
N ASN A 167 7.74 12.05 -1.38
CA ASN A 167 8.85 12.49 -2.23
C ASN A 167 9.42 13.81 -1.66
N GLY A 168 10.30 13.70 -0.69
CA GLY A 168 10.93 14.85 -0.02
C GLY A 168 11.34 14.58 1.42
N THR A 169 10.69 13.62 2.07
CA THR A 169 11.01 13.22 3.44
C THR A 169 11.11 11.71 3.58
N ARG A 170 11.87 11.24 4.57
CA ARG A 170 11.90 9.84 4.98
C ARG A 170 10.82 9.61 6.04
N GLU A 171 9.58 9.88 5.66
CA GLU A 171 8.40 9.71 6.49
C GLU A 171 7.25 9.12 5.67
N VAL A 172 6.58 8.13 6.21
CA VAL A 172 5.37 7.53 5.68
C VAL A 172 4.25 7.65 6.70
N LEU A 173 3.07 8.02 6.23
CA LEU A 173 1.85 8.04 7.03
C LEU A 173 1.06 6.76 6.75
N SER A 174 0.79 5.97 7.80
CA SER A 174 -0.13 4.84 7.73
C SER A 174 -1.34 5.12 8.62
N SER A 175 -2.52 4.98 8.06
CA SER A 175 -3.78 5.23 8.73
C SER A 175 -4.70 4.03 8.58
N VAL A 176 -5.44 3.72 9.65
CA VAL A 176 -6.47 2.68 9.67
C VAL A 176 -7.78 3.28 10.12
N GLU A 177 -8.84 2.93 9.42
CA GLU A 177 -10.20 3.15 9.85
C GLU A 177 -10.83 1.81 10.24
N ILE A 178 -11.42 1.75 11.46
CA ILE A 178 -12.16 0.60 11.99
C ILE A 178 -13.64 0.96 11.95
N THR A 179 -14.40 0.25 11.12
CA THR A 179 -15.84 0.48 10.91
C THR A 179 -16.62 -0.83 10.98
N ASP A 180 -17.94 -0.76 10.83
CA ASP A 180 -18.83 -1.91 10.77
C ASP A 180 -18.64 -2.92 11.92
N ILE A 181 -18.45 -2.40 13.13
CA ILE A 181 -18.24 -3.25 14.29
C ILE A 181 -19.56 -3.96 14.64
N ARG A 182 -19.53 -5.29 14.61
CA ARG A 182 -20.65 -6.15 14.95
C ARG A 182 -20.22 -7.10 16.07
N TYR A 183 -21.13 -7.38 16.99
CA TYR A 183 -20.85 -8.29 18.10
C TYR A 183 -22.09 -9.07 18.53
N SER A 184 -21.88 -10.27 19.07
CA SER A 184 -22.93 -11.14 19.57
C SER A 184 -22.43 -11.98 20.75
N GLY A 185 -23.37 -12.55 21.51
CA GLY A 185 -23.09 -13.48 22.60
C GLY A 185 -22.22 -12.87 23.70
N VAL A 186 -21.05 -13.45 23.96
CA VAL A 186 -20.12 -13.00 25.00
C VAL A 186 -19.42 -11.68 24.68
N TYR A 187 -19.48 -11.22 23.44
CA TYR A 187 -18.98 -9.91 23.06
C TYR A 187 -20.09 -8.86 23.09
N THR A 188 -19.77 -7.66 23.54
CA THR A 188 -20.71 -6.53 23.69
C THR A 188 -20.05 -5.22 23.27
N ALA A 189 -20.81 -4.13 23.34
CA ALA A 189 -20.31 -2.77 23.14
C ALA A 189 -19.14 -2.41 24.09
N ALA A 190 -19.05 -3.08 25.25
CA ALA A 190 -17.97 -2.90 26.22
C ALA A 190 -16.75 -3.82 25.99
N SER A 191 -16.78 -4.69 24.99
CA SER A 191 -15.62 -5.46 24.55
C SER A 191 -14.55 -4.51 24.06
N GLN A 192 -13.27 -4.81 24.35
CA GLN A 192 -12.18 -3.92 24.02
C GLN A 192 -11.41 -4.43 22.80
N ILE A 193 -11.00 -3.51 21.95
CA ILE A 193 -10.07 -3.76 20.85
C ILE A 193 -8.82 -2.94 21.14
N GLN A 194 -7.71 -3.64 21.33
CA GLN A 194 -6.39 -3.03 21.47
C GLN A 194 -5.68 -3.10 20.12
N THR A 195 -5.19 -1.97 19.64
CA THR A 195 -4.39 -1.87 18.42
C THR A 195 -2.93 -1.69 18.79
N TYR A 196 -2.05 -2.40 18.10
CA TYR A 196 -0.60 -2.22 18.19
C TYR A 196 -0.03 -1.97 16.80
N ARG A 197 0.86 -0.99 16.72
CA ARG A 197 1.49 -0.54 15.49
C ARG A 197 2.98 -0.86 15.55
N ALA A 198 3.49 -1.47 14.48
CA ALA A 198 4.90 -1.80 14.37
C ALA A 198 5.44 -1.45 12.97
N ALA A 199 6.71 -1.12 12.92
CA ALA A 199 7.45 -0.98 11.67
C ALA A 199 8.83 -1.63 11.81
N GLY A 200 9.42 -2.03 10.67
CA GLY A 200 10.74 -2.64 10.62
C GLY A 200 10.70 -4.16 10.47
N THR A 201 11.88 -4.78 10.58
CA THR A 201 12.06 -6.23 10.44
C THR A 201 11.94 -6.98 11.77
N GLY A 202 11.63 -6.27 12.87
CA GLY A 202 11.50 -6.80 14.23
C GLY A 202 10.92 -5.75 15.18
N THR A 203 11.01 -6.03 16.50
CA THR A 203 10.58 -5.08 17.54
C THR A 203 11.52 -3.91 17.65
N ASN A 204 10.96 -2.70 17.67
CA ASN A 204 11.71 -1.48 17.94
C ASN A 204 12.95 -1.33 17.06
N ASP A 205 12.78 -1.55 15.75
CA ASP A 205 13.82 -1.20 14.79
C ASP A 205 13.99 0.34 14.80
N PRO A 206 15.07 0.88 15.41
CA PRO A 206 15.26 2.33 15.52
C PRO A 206 15.43 2.99 14.15
N GLU A 207 15.68 2.19 13.13
CA GLU A 207 15.80 2.64 11.76
C GLU A 207 14.45 2.72 11.04
N CYS A 208 13.38 2.21 11.68
CA CYS A 208 11.98 2.26 11.25
C CYS A 208 11.10 2.74 12.41
N ALA A 209 11.36 3.94 12.91
CA ALA A 209 10.73 4.43 14.13
C ALA A 209 9.24 4.75 13.93
N VAL A 210 8.39 4.21 14.80
CA VAL A 210 6.94 4.50 14.84
C VAL A 210 6.67 5.64 15.82
N SER A 211 5.88 6.62 15.39
CA SER A 211 5.41 7.73 16.20
C SER A 211 3.93 8.03 15.91
N GLY A 212 3.34 8.93 16.71
CA GLY A 212 1.94 9.35 16.54
C GLY A 212 0.95 8.55 17.40
N GLY A 213 0.55 9.14 18.53
CA GLY A 213 -0.43 8.61 19.48
C GLY A 213 0.07 7.49 20.40
N THR A 214 -0.82 7.04 21.29
CA THR A 214 -0.53 5.95 22.24
C THR A 214 -0.40 4.61 21.54
N ASN A 215 0.65 3.85 21.86
CA ASN A 215 0.91 2.53 21.27
C ASN A 215 1.37 1.53 22.35
N PRO A 216 0.61 0.48 22.68
CA PRO A 216 -0.69 0.13 22.10
C PRO A 216 -1.82 1.07 22.52
N TYR A 217 -2.84 1.22 21.66
CA TYR A 217 -4.07 1.97 21.96
C TYR A 217 -5.21 0.99 22.22
N THR A 218 -6.00 1.22 23.27
CA THR A 218 -7.14 0.37 23.66
C THR A 218 -8.41 1.20 23.75
N ALA A 219 -9.47 0.73 23.08
CA ALA A 219 -10.80 1.33 23.16
C ALA A 219 -11.89 0.25 23.17
N THR A 220 -13.08 0.61 23.67
CA THR A 220 -14.24 -0.27 23.56
C THR A 220 -14.80 -0.30 22.14
N ALA A 221 -15.55 -1.34 21.79
CA ALA A 221 -16.24 -1.43 20.51
C ALA A 221 -17.15 -0.21 20.29
N ALA A 222 -17.86 0.25 21.33
CA ALA A 222 -18.68 1.48 21.24
C ALA A 222 -17.87 2.74 20.94
N GLN A 223 -16.70 2.91 21.56
CA GLN A 223 -15.84 4.06 21.30
C GLN A 223 -15.29 4.07 19.86
N LEU A 224 -14.86 2.92 19.36
CA LEU A 224 -14.35 2.79 17.98
C LEU A 224 -15.46 2.95 16.95
N GLN A 225 -16.68 2.54 17.24
CA GLN A 225 -17.83 2.73 16.34
C GLN A 225 -18.14 4.23 16.12
N GLY A 226 -17.85 5.07 17.11
CA GLY A 226 -17.98 6.54 17.00
C GLY A 226 -16.77 7.24 16.42
N ASN A 227 -15.55 6.67 16.59
CA ASN A 227 -14.30 7.25 16.13
C ASN A 227 -13.22 6.16 15.98
N GLY A 228 -13.34 5.34 14.93
CA GLY A 228 -12.44 4.23 14.64
C GLY A 228 -11.17 4.60 13.89
N PHE A 229 -10.83 5.89 13.78
CA PHE A 229 -9.65 6.36 13.05
C PHE A 229 -8.37 6.30 13.91
N LEU A 230 -7.33 5.68 13.37
CA LEU A 230 -6.01 5.56 13.97
C LEU A 230 -4.94 5.91 12.93
N GLY A 231 -3.94 6.69 13.31
CA GLY A 231 -2.81 7.05 12.45
C GLY A 231 -1.47 6.76 13.12
N MET A 232 -0.46 6.56 12.30
CA MET A 232 0.95 6.52 12.72
C MET A 232 1.84 7.12 11.65
N ASN A 233 2.93 7.75 12.09
CA ASN A 233 4.05 8.09 11.23
C ASN A 233 5.17 7.07 11.43
N ILE A 234 5.76 6.64 10.33
CA ILE A 234 6.98 5.83 10.35
C ILE A 234 8.08 6.64 9.70
N THR A 235 9.20 6.77 10.40
CA THR A 235 10.35 7.54 9.94
C THR A 235 11.60 6.68 9.93
N SER A 236 12.53 7.04 9.03
CA SER A 236 13.86 6.45 9.00
C SER A 236 14.91 7.57 8.95
N PRO A 237 15.95 7.56 9.80
CA PRO A 237 16.98 8.58 9.78
C PRO A 237 17.64 8.70 8.39
N PRO A 238 18.00 9.91 7.92
CA PRO A 238 18.51 10.11 6.56
C PRO A 238 19.90 9.48 6.30
N THR A 239 20.62 9.17 7.36
CA THR A 239 21.97 8.58 7.31
C THR A 239 21.97 7.07 7.41
N VAL A 240 20.80 6.46 7.61
CA VAL A 240 20.65 5.03 7.83
C VAL A 240 20.23 4.32 6.54
N GLY A 241 20.75 3.12 6.35
CA GLY A 241 20.46 2.23 5.23
C GLY A 241 21.69 1.90 4.38
N ASP A 242 21.49 1.01 3.41
CA ASP A 242 22.53 0.44 2.58
C ASP A 242 22.97 1.38 1.46
N GLY A 243 24.24 1.31 1.11
CA GLY A 243 24.84 2.03 0.01
C GLY A 243 24.83 3.55 0.15
N ASP A 244 25.17 4.25 -0.94
CA ASP A 244 25.22 5.72 -0.98
C ASP A 244 23.82 6.33 -0.92
N ASP A 245 22.82 5.65 -1.46
CA ASP A 245 21.42 6.08 -1.44
C ASP A 245 20.73 5.85 -0.08
N LYS A 246 21.44 5.26 0.91
CA LYS A 246 20.91 4.98 2.25
C LYS A 246 19.55 4.27 2.20
N ILE A 247 19.50 3.17 1.46
CA ILE A 247 18.29 2.38 1.27
C ILE A 247 17.94 1.63 2.55
N LYS A 248 16.77 1.88 3.09
CA LYS A 248 16.20 1.14 4.22
C LYS A 248 14.81 0.64 3.87
N VAL A 249 14.60 -0.66 4.02
CA VAL A 249 13.30 -1.30 3.84
C VAL A 249 12.63 -1.50 5.19
N CYS A 250 11.38 -1.06 5.32
CA CYS A 250 10.59 -1.21 6.54
C CYS A 250 9.25 -1.88 6.20
N ASN A 251 8.89 -2.90 6.98
CA ASN A 251 7.54 -3.45 6.98
C ASN A 251 6.66 -2.61 7.92
N ILE A 252 5.46 -2.29 7.48
CA ILE A 252 4.45 -1.55 8.24
C ILE A 252 3.36 -2.54 8.61
N GLN A 253 3.03 -2.64 9.91
CA GLN A 253 2.12 -3.66 10.41
C GLN A 253 1.14 -3.09 11.42
N TRP A 254 -0.13 -3.53 11.32
CA TRP A 254 -1.17 -3.30 12.30
C TRP A 254 -1.55 -4.61 12.94
N PHE A 255 -1.62 -4.61 14.27
CA PHE A 255 -2.03 -5.77 15.06
C PHE A 255 -3.22 -5.42 15.94
N TYR A 256 -4.07 -6.40 16.19
CA TYR A 256 -5.25 -6.29 17.03
C TYR A 256 -5.22 -7.33 18.15
N LYS A 257 -5.69 -6.95 19.31
CA LYS A 257 -5.97 -7.84 20.40
C LYS A 257 -7.38 -7.54 20.91
N ILE A 258 -8.22 -8.54 21.02
CA ILE A 258 -9.63 -8.39 21.35
C ILE A 258 -9.89 -8.99 22.72
N PHE A 259 -10.61 -8.28 23.56
CA PHE A 259 -10.96 -8.68 24.92
C PHE A 259 -12.46 -8.76 25.06
N PHE A 260 -12.93 -9.67 25.90
CA PHE A 260 -14.29 -9.65 26.41
C PHE A 260 -14.52 -8.39 27.27
N PRO A 261 -15.79 -8.07 27.59
CA PRO A 261 -16.08 -7.00 28.54
C PRO A 261 -15.24 -7.12 29.81
N ALA A 262 -14.87 -5.97 30.39
CA ALA A 262 -13.97 -5.88 31.55
C ALA A 262 -12.52 -6.39 31.30
N GLY A 263 -12.07 -6.44 30.04
CA GLY A 263 -10.68 -6.73 29.69
C GLY A 263 -10.23 -8.17 29.94
N THR A 264 -11.17 -9.11 30.03
CA THR A 264 -10.87 -10.54 30.28
C THR A 264 -10.74 -11.32 28.98
N TYR A 265 -10.02 -12.45 29.01
CA TYR A 265 -9.84 -13.40 27.91
C TYR A 265 -9.39 -12.73 26.59
N PRO A 266 -8.20 -12.15 26.57
CA PRO A 266 -7.70 -11.55 25.36
C PRO A 266 -7.41 -12.60 24.29
N THR A 267 -7.63 -12.24 23.03
CA THR A 267 -7.08 -12.99 21.90
C THR A 267 -5.55 -12.98 21.94
N GLN A 268 -4.91 -13.81 21.15
CA GLN A 268 -3.54 -13.54 20.73
C GLN A 268 -3.53 -12.29 19.83
N TRP A 269 -2.34 -11.77 19.55
CA TRP A 269 -2.22 -10.68 18.57
C TRP A 269 -2.64 -11.19 17.18
N LEU A 270 -3.60 -10.48 16.58
CA LEU A 270 -4.14 -10.76 15.25
C LEU A 270 -3.44 -9.82 14.27
N SER A 271 -2.83 -10.37 13.23
CA SER A 271 -2.20 -9.56 12.20
C SER A 271 -3.23 -8.99 11.24
N GLY A 272 -3.27 -7.67 11.11
CA GLY A 272 -4.01 -6.96 10.06
C GLY A 272 -3.31 -6.99 8.69
N GLY A 273 -2.23 -7.78 8.54
CA GLY A 273 -1.38 -7.81 7.37
C GLY A 273 -0.22 -6.81 7.45
N PHE A 274 0.64 -6.78 6.44
CA PHE A 274 1.75 -5.84 6.35
C PHE A 274 1.85 -5.22 4.96
N SER A 275 2.52 -4.06 4.87
CA SER A 275 2.98 -3.45 3.63
C SER A 275 4.47 -3.12 3.75
N THR A 276 5.18 -3.05 2.63
CA THR A 276 6.62 -2.84 2.63
C THR A 276 6.96 -1.56 1.90
N VAL A 277 7.73 -0.70 2.54
CA VAL A 277 8.21 0.56 1.97
C VAL A 277 9.73 0.61 1.94
N ARG A 278 10.28 1.33 0.95
CA ARG A 278 11.69 1.64 0.82
C ARG A 278 11.91 3.13 1.09
N PHE A 279 12.69 3.44 2.10
CA PHE A 279 13.26 4.76 2.35
C PHE A 279 14.57 4.91 1.59
N ASP A 280 14.86 6.09 1.10
CA ASP A 280 16.12 6.40 0.44
C ASP A 280 16.56 7.87 0.68
N SER A 281 17.87 8.14 0.45
CA SER A 281 18.50 9.47 0.52
C SER A 281 19.33 9.73 -0.72
N ALA A 282 18.76 9.47 -1.91
CA ALA A 282 19.42 9.60 -3.19
C ALA A 282 19.74 11.07 -3.54
N SER A 283 21.02 11.44 -3.37
CA SER A 283 21.49 12.83 -3.51
C SER A 283 21.33 13.41 -4.93
N TYR A 284 21.21 12.54 -5.92
CA TYR A 284 21.09 12.90 -7.36
C TYR A 284 19.63 13.13 -7.80
N LEU A 285 18.65 12.93 -6.92
CA LEU A 285 17.28 13.34 -7.17
C LEU A 285 17.03 14.76 -6.63
N PRO A 286 16.16 15.57 -7.26
CA PRO A 286 15.82 16.90 -6.76
C PRO A 286 15.33 16.88 -5.32
N SER A 287 14.40 15.96 -5.01
CA SER A 287 13.99 15.63 -3.64
C SER A 287 14.95 14.56 -3.11
N LYS A 288 15.98 14.99 -2.42
CA LYS A 288 17.10 14.13 -1.98
C LYS A 288 16.68 12.96 -1.08
N GLN A 289 15.51 13.03 -0.46
CA GLN A 289 14.98 12.02 0.44
C GLN A 289 13.59 11.59 0.01
N GLY A 290 13.19 10.37 0.37
CA GLY A 290 11.83 9.94 0.12
C GLY A 290 11.56 8.51 0.60
N VAL A 291 10.30 8.11 0.41
CA VAL A 291 9.82 6.77 0.72
C VAL A 291 8.78 6.34 -0.30
N VAL A 292 8.92 5.12 -0.80
CA VAL A 292 8.08 4.56 -1.86
C VAL A 292 7.76 3.08 -1.62
N PHE A 293 6.70 2.60 -2.25
CA PHE A 293 6.42 1.17 -2.42
C PHE A 293 7.23 0.66 -3.62
N SER A 294 8.45 0.19 -3.36
CA SER A 294 9.42 -0.17 -4.41
C SER A 294 9.07 -1.44 -5.20
N GLU A 295 8.14 -2.25 -4.70
CA GLU A 295 7.65 -3.45 -5.40
C GLU A 295 6.86 -3.11 -6.67
N LEU A 296 6.24 -1.92 -6.73
CA LEU A 296 5.60 -1.45 -7.94
C LEU A 296 6.65 -1.02 -8.96
N THR A 297 6.67 -1.69 -10.12
CA THR A 297 7.45 -1.27 -11.28
C THR A 297 6.70 -0.17 -12.04
N PRO A 298 7.14 1.09 -11.99
CA PRO A 298 6.42 2.20 -12.62
C PRO A 298 6.54 2.16 -14.15
N THR A 299 5.58 2.80 -14.82
CA THR A 299 5.53 2.88 -16.28
C THR A 299 5.60 4.33 -16.73
N MET A 300 6.60 4.65 -17.57
CA MET A 300 6.67 5.91 -18.31
C MET A 300 5.73 5.82 -19.50
N THR A 301 4.77 6.72 -19.59
CA THR A 301 3.83 6.78 -20.71
C THR A 301 4.20 7.96 -21.63
N MET A 302 4.30 7.69 -22.93
CA MET A 302 4.47 8.72 -23.97
C MET A 302 3.38 8.53 -25.03
N SER A 303 2.82 9.65 -25.54
CA SER A 303 1.77 9.61 -26.56
C SER A 303 2.31 10.08 -27.91
N MET A 304 1.98 9.36 -28.97
CA MET A 304 2.26 9.76 -30.34
C MET A 304 1.39 10.96 -30.78
N SER A 305 0.37 11.31 -30.02
CA SER A 305 -0.44 12.53 -30.24
C SER A 305 0.12 13.76 -29.50
N ASP A 306 1.06 13.60 -28.57
CA ASP A 306 1.74 14.73 -27.92
C ASP A 306 2.80 15.33 -28.87
N THR A 307 2.49 16.48 -29.43
CA THR A 307 3.38 17.18 -30.40
C THR A 307 4.75 17.55 -29.83
N ARG A 308 4.91 17.60 -28.50
CA ARG A 308 6.19 17.94 -27.86
C ARG A 308 7.22 16.80 -27.98
N VAL A 309 6.78 15.55 -28.13
CA VAL A 309 7.62 14.35 -28.12
C VAL A 309 7.23 13.36 -29.21
N LYS A 310 6.45 13.77 -30.21
CA LYS A 310 5.82 12.90 -31.21
C LYS A 310 6.83 12.03 -31.95
N GLY A 311 7.91 12.59 -32.46
CA GLY A 311 8.93 11.86 -33.22
C GLY A 311 9.63 10.79 -32.39
N VAL A 312 9.93 11.11 -31.11
CA VAL A 312 10.52 10.16 -30.16
C VAL A 312 9.52 9.04 -29.83
N ALA A 313 8.26 9.40 -29.54
CA ALA A 313 7.22 8.39 -29.27
C ALA A 313 7.01 7.44 -30.47
N GLN A 314 7.00 7.97 -31.70
CA GLN A 314 6.92 7.16 -32.91
C GLN A 314 8.16 6.27 -33.12
N HIS A 315 9.36 6.77 -32.83
CA HIS A 315 10.60 5.99 -32.88
C HIS A 315 10.54 4.81 -31.89
N ILE A 316 10.19 5.06 -30.61
CA ILE A 316 10.07 3.99 -29.59
C ILE A 316 8.95 3.03 -29.96
N ASN A 317 7.82 3.52 -30.49
CA ASN A 317 6.75 2.64 -30.96
C ASN A 317 7.24 1.69 -32.07
N GLN A 318 7.98 2.21 -33.05
CA GLN A 318 8.60 1.37 -34.10
C GLN A 318 9.58 0.36 -33.50
N ALA A 319 10.40 0.77 -32.53
CA ALA A 319 11.31 -0.12 -31.81
C ALA A 319 10.59 -1.28 -31.10
N PHE A 320 9.35 -1.08 -30.67
CA PHE A 320 8.54 -2.12 -30.03
C PHE A 320 7.73 -2.98 -31.00
N THR A 321 7.22 -2.41 -32.09
CA THR A 321 6.28 -3.11 -32.99
C THR A 321 6.97 -3.75 -34.18
N ASP A 322 8.06 -3.18 -34.63
CA ASP A 322 8.85 -3.66 -35.77
C ASP A 322 10.34 -3.40 -35.54
N PRO A 323 10.94 -4.03 -34.53
CA PRO A 323 12.36 -3.81 -34.19
C PRO A 323 13.31 -4.14 -35.34
N GLY A 324 12.95 -5.10 -36.18
CA GLY A 324 13.77 -5.51 -37.34
C GLY A 324 13.99 -4.43 -38.38
N SER A 325 13.05 -3.49 -38.53
CA SER A 325 13.15 -2.35 -39.45
C SER A 325 13.93 -1.18 -38.90
N THR A 326 14.35 -1.22 -37.62
CA THR A 326 15.06 -0.13 -36.97
C THR A 326 16.57 -0.19 -37.17
N LEU A 327 17.23 0.96 -37.12
CA LEU A 327 18.69 1.07 -37.29
C LEU A 327 19.40 1.06 -35.92
N PRO A 328 20.66 0.57 -35.87
CA PRO A 328 21.35 -0.20 -36.90
C PRO A 328 20.76 -1.61 -37.07
N VAL A 329 20.88 -2.17 -38.25
CA VAL A 329 20.55 -3.58 -38.49
C VAL A 329 21.57 -4.45 -37.75
N LYS A 330 21.12 -5.56 -37.13
CA LYS A 330 22.02 -6.49 -36.45
C LYS A 330 22.92 -7.20 -37.44
N SER A 331 24.22 -7.23 -37.15
CA SER A 331 25.24 -7.78 -38.02
C SER A 331 25.17 -9.32 -38.18
N ASP A 332 24.59 -10.01 -37.18
CA ASP A 332 24.45 -11.45 -37.15
C ASP A 332 23.12 -11.98 -37.72
N ASN A 333 22.27 -11.06 -38.27
CA ASN A 333 20.94 -11.35 -38.79
C ASN A 333 19.99 -12.05 -37.79
N SER A 334 20.31 -12.11 -36.50
CA SER A 334 19.40 -12.62 -35.49
C SER A 334 18.24 -11.65 -35.24
N PRO A 335 17.09 -12.15 -34.76
CA PRO A 335 15.99 -11.27 -34.40
C PRO A 335 16.40 -10.18 -33.43
N LYS A 336 15.99 -8.95 -33.69
CA LYS A 336 16.20 -7.81 -32.79
C LYS A 336 15.13 -7.80 -31.73
N VAL A 337 15.53 -7.76 -30.45
CA VAL A 337 14.61 -7.74 -29.28
C VAL A 337 14.95 -6.53 -28.43
N ILE A 338 14.15 -5.48 -28.53
CA ILE A 338 14.37 -4.24 -27.79
C ILE A 338 13.55 -4.28 -26.50
N PRO A 339 14.18 -4.22 -25.30
CA PRO A 339 13.48 -4.34 -24.03
C PRO A 339 12.76 -3.04 -23.64
N GLY A 340 11.96 -3.10 -22.55
CA GLY A 340 11.30 -1.94 -21.96
C GLY A 340 9.80 -1.82 -22.28
N ASN A 341 9.24 -2.65 -23.16
CA ASN A 341 7.84 -2.59 -23.57
C ASN A 341 6.89 -3.03 -22.45
N ALA A 342 6.09 -2.09 -21.92
CA ALA A 342 5.12 -2.37 -20.85
C ALA A 342 4.06 -3.41 -21.27
N ARG A 343 3.62 -3.42 -22.54
CA ARG A 343 2.62 -4.37 -23.05
C ARG A 343 3.12 -5.81 -23.08
N GLN A 344 4.44 -5.99 -23.14
CA GLN A 344 5.10 -7.30 -23.12
C GLN A 344 5.67 -7.65 -21.74
N GLY A 345 5.46 -6.80 -20.72
CA GLY A 345 6.00 -6.99 -19.38
C GLY A 345 7.52 -6.79 -19.27
N SER A 346 8.18 -6.36 -20.36
CA SER A 346 9.62 -6.13 -20.41
C SER A 346 10.00 -4.83 -19.68
N THR A 347 11.16 -4.81 -19.00
CA THR A 347 11.63 -3.69 -18.19
C THR A 347 12.95 -3.15 -18.67
N LEU A 348 13.22 -1.89 -18.31
CA LEU A 348 14.53 -1.25 -18.32
C LEU A 348 14.98 -1.01 -16.87
N SER A 349 16.28 -0.98 -16.65
CA SER A 349 16.90 -0.70 -15.35
C SER A 349 17.65 0.63 -15.42
N ARG A 350 17.34 1.57 -14.52
CA ARG A 350 18.00 2.88 -14.52
C ARG A 350 19.49 2.75 -14.30
N LEU A 351 20.29 3.39 -15.16
CA LEU A 351 21.72 3.58 -15.06
C LEU A 351 22.02 5.03 -14.67
N TYR A 352 22.40 5.27 -13.41
CA TYR A 352 22.88 6.57 -12.97
C TYR A 352 24.42 6.59 -13.06
N SER A 353 24.98 7.36 -13.95
CA SER A 353 26.41 7.41 -14.24
C SER A 353 27.28 7.85 -13.05
N GLY A 354 26.70 8.61 -12.11
CA GLY A 354 27.39 9.06 -10.89
C GLY A 354 27.42 8.02 -9.77
N ALA A 355 26.80 6.84 -9.94
CA ALA A 355 26.73 5.85 -8.86
C ALA A 355 28.08 5.19 -8.55
N ASN A 356 28.85 4.88 -9.59
CA ASN A 356 30.16 4.25 -9.46
C ASN A 356 30.90 4.26 -10.81
N PRO A 357 32.23 3.95 -10.87
CA PRO A 357 32.99 3.95 -12.11
C PRO A 357 32.46 3.00 -13.20
N LEU A 358 31.88 1.85 -12.83
CA LEU A 358 31.28 0.92 -13.77
C LEU A 358 30.05 1.52 -14.45
N ALA A 359 29.20 2.18 -13.68
CA ALA A 359 28.03 2.88 -14.20
C ALA A 359 28.40 4.05 -15.09
N ALA A 360 29.47 4.81 -14.74
CA ALA A 360 29.99 5.88 -15.59
C ALA A 360 30.49 5.34 -16.93
N GLN A 361 31.23 4.23 -16.93
CA GLN A 361 31.72 3.59 -18.15
C GLN A 361 30.57 3.06 -19.01
N ALA A 362 29.61 2.33 -18.41
CA ALA A 362 28.45 1.81 -19.14
C ALA A 362 27.64 2.92 -19.82
N TYR A 363 27.45 4.06 -19.13
CA TYR A 363 26.79 5.23 -19.72
C TYR A 363 27.59 5.80 -20.91
N ALA A 364 28.92 5.92 -20.76
CA ALA A 364 29.80 6.39 -21.83
C ALA A 364 29.79 5.44 -23.04
N ASP A 365 29.77 4.12 -22.79
CA ASP A 365 29.68 3.10 -23.83
C ASP A 365 28.35 3.18 -24.58
N ASN A 366 27.21 3.39 -23.87
CA ASN A 366 25.92 3.63 -24.48
C ASN A 366 25.98 4.82 -25.43
N ARG A 367 26.46 5.97 -24.97
CA ARG A 367 26.56 7.20 -25.78
C ARG A 367 27.49 7.01 -26.99
N SER A 368 28.62 6.34 -26.80
CA SER A 368 29.58 6.04 -27.85
C SER A 368 29.01 5.14 -28.95
N ALA A 369 28.27 4.09 -28.54
CA ALA A 369 27.60 3.17 -29.46
C ALA A 369 26.53 3.88 -30.30
N VAL A 370 25.70 4.73 -29.67
CA VAL A 370 24.72 5.58 -30.35
C VAL A 370 25.37 6.51 -31.36
N SER A 371 26.42 7.23 -30.96
CA SER A 371 27.14 8.13 -31.85
C SER A 371 27.68 7.42 -33.11
N ARG A 372 28.25 6.21 -32.93
CA ARG A 372 28.74 5.40 -34.08
C ARG A 372 27.59 4.93 -34.98
N ALA A 373 26.44 4.57 -34.39
CA ALA A 373 25.28 4.11 -35.15
C ALA A 373 24.61 5.24 -35.96
N CYS A 374 24.59 6.46 -35.44
CA CYS A 374 24.02 7.63 -36.10
C CYS A 374 24.92 8.27 -37.15
N ALA A 375 26.26 8.22 -36.99
CA ALA A 375 27.20 8.88 -37.84
C ALA A 375 27.00 8.67 -39.37
N PRO A 376 26.66 7.47 -39.85
CA PRO A 376 26.44 7.24 -41.29
C PRO A 376 25.03 7.65 -41.78
N LEU A 377 24.12 8.05 -40.89
CA LEU A 377 22.73 8.30 -41.25
C LEU A 377 22.54 9.74 -41.73
N PRO A 378 21.77 9.97 -42.81
CA PRO A 378 21.42 11.31 -43.23
C PRO A 378 20.48 11.98 -42.21
N HIS A 379 20.66 13.28 -42.00
CA HIS A 379 19.78 14.06 -41.11
C HIS A 379 19.65 15.51 -41.66
N ALA A 380 18.53 16.12 -41.30
CA ALA A 380 18.30 17.54 -41.60
C ALA A 380 18.90 18.47 -40.51
N PRO A 381 19.10 19.74 -40.78
CA PRO A 381 19.40 20.73 -39.74
C PRO A 381 18.31 20.70 -38.66
N LEU A 382 18.69 20.86 -37.39
CA LEU A 382 17.80 20.81 -36.20
C LEU A 382 17.22 19.42 -35.88
N GLU A 383 17.78 18.36 -36.42
CA GLU A 383 17.55 16.98 -35.96
C GLU A 383 18.70 16.50 -35.10
N GLU A 384 18.39 15.73 -34.11
CA GLU A 384 19.32 15.03 -33.20
C GLU A 384 19.08 13.52 -33.24
N CYS A 385 20.14 12.77 -32.99
CA CYS A 385 20.08 11.33 -32.91
C CYS A 385 19.43 10.93 -31.60
N ASP A 386 18.24 10.36 -31.67
CA ASP A 386 17.51 9.74 -30.57
C ASP A 386 17.87 8.25 -30.47
N GLU A 387 17.83 7.70 -29.27
CA GLU A 387 18.15 6.30 -28.99
C GLU A 387 17.11 5.62 -28.08
N PHE A 388 16.88 4.32 -28.34
CA PHE A 388 16.10 3.48 -27.46
C PHE A 388 16.67 2.04 -27.44
N PRO A 389 16.92 1.38 -26.26
CA PRO A 389 16.73 1.92 -24.90
C PRO A 389 17.58 3.16 -24.60
N PHE A 390 17.13 3.97 -23.64
CA PHE A 390 17.79 5.23 -23.27
C PHE A 390 19.23 5.02 -22.79
N ALA A 391 20.15 5.95 -23.10
CA ALA A 391 21.53 5.87 -22.62
C ALA A 391 21.63 5.76 -21.09
N SER A 392 20.64 6.26 -20.37
CA SER A 392 20.52 6.16 -18.90
C SER A 392 19.93 4.83 -18.42
N THR A 393 20.07 3.75 -19.20
CA THR A 393 19.62 2.39 -18.82
C THR A 393 20.74 1.38 -19.05
N TRP A 394 20.75 0.31 -18.25
CA TRP A 394 21.72 -0.79 -18.37
C TRP A 394 21.56 -1.55 -19.69
N GLU A 395 20.35 -1.55 -20.26
CA GLU A 395 19.99 -2.21 -21.53
C GLU A 395 20.31 -1.34 -22.76
N GLY A 396 21.04 -0.23 -22.60
CA GLY A 396 21.39 0.69 -23.66
C GLY A 396 22.32 0.11 -24.72
N ALA A 397 22.65 0.89 -25.75
CA ALA A 397 23.40 0.49 -26.94
C ALA A 397 24.81 -0.08 -26.65
N GLY A 398 25.41 0.29 -25.52
CA GLY A 398 26.73 -0.13 -25.08
C GLY A 398 26.84 -1.59 -24.65
N VAL A 399 25.71 -2.29 -24.45
CA VAL A 399 25.67 -3.74 -24.19
C VAL A 399 26.32 -4.54 -25.34
N GLY A 400 26.29 -3.99 -26.56
CA GLY A 400 26.95 -4.59 -27.74
C GLY A 400 26.20 -5.75 -28.39
N ASN A 401 24.95 -6.02 -27.97
CA ASN A 401 24.13 -7.12 -28.50
C ASN A 401 23.24 -6.70 -29.68
N GLY A 402 23.30 -5.42 -30.13
CA GLY A 402 22.51 -4.89 -31.25
C GLY A 402 21.02 -4.69 -30.97
N ASN A 403 20.55 -4.92 -29.73
CA ASN A 403 19.14 -4.78 -29.35
C ASN A 403 18.79 -3.33 -28.95
N PHE A 404 19.10 -2.39 -29.79
CA PHE A 404 18.79 -0.98 -29.63
C PHE A 404 18.39 -0.36 -30.97
N SER A 405 17.81 0.82 -30.93
CA SER A 405 17.41 1.57 -32.11
C SER A 405 17.93 2.99 -32.03
N VAL A 406 18.29 3.55 -33.18
CA VAL A 406 18.59 4.98 -33.35
C VAL A 406 17.78 5.58 -34.47
N LYS A 407 17.41 6.86 -34.34
CA LYS A 407 16.71 7.62 -35.37
C LYS A 407 16.97 9.11 -35.16
N TYR A 408 17.13 9.83 -36.27
CA TYR A 408 17.11 11.28 -36.19
C TYR A 408 15.67 11.77 -36.02
N VAL A 409 15.46 12.63 -35.01
CA VAL A 409 14.20 13.28 -34.70
C VAL A 409 14.44 14.79 -34.45
N SER A 410 13.38 15.60 -34.40
CA SER A 410 13.52 17.01 -34.03
C SER A 410 14.30 17.18 -32.71
N ALA A 411 15.33 18.06 -32.72
CA ALA A 411 16.12 18.36 -31.54
C ALA A 411 15.26 18.86 -30.37
N THR A 412 14.18 19.62 -30.67
CA THR A 412 13.23 20.06 -29.64
C THR A 412 12.46 18.91 -29.03
N GLU A 413 11.97 17.98 -29.86
CA GLU A 413 11.24 16.80 -29.36
C GLU A 413 12.15 15.87 -28.56
N ASN A 414 13.41 15.70 -29.01
CA ASN A 414 14.42 14.92 -28.29
C ASN A 414 14.73 15.49 -26.90
N SER A 415 14.93 16.81 -26.85
CA SER A 415 15.15 17.51 -25.57
C SER A 415 13.95 17.41 -24.63
N ASN A 416 12.72 17.56 -25.16
CA ASN A 416 11.49 17.39 -24.36
C ASN A 416 11.36 15.97 -23.80
N ALA A 417 11.62 14.95 -24.61
CA ALA A 417 11.58 13.55 -24.16
C ALA A 417 12.62 13.26 -23.07
N GLY A 418 13.83 13.80 -23.20
CA GLY A 418 14.87 13.73 -22.17
C GLY A 418 14.45 14.41 -20.87
N TYR A 419 13.76 15.56 -20.94
CA TYR A 419 13.20 16.23 -19.77
C TYR A 419 12.08 15.42 -19.12
N ASP A 420 11.16 14.86 -19.90
CA ASP A 420 10.08 14.03 -19.42
C ASP A 420 10.62 12.74 -18.75
N LEU A 421 11.69 12.14 -19.28
CA LEU A 421 12.38 10.99 -18.65
C LEU A 421 13.02 11.38 -17.31
N ALA A 422 13.68 12.54 -17.22
CA ALA A 422 14.27 13.04 -15.98
C ALA A 422 13.19 13.31 -14.91
N ASN A 423 12.07 13.90 -15.31
CA ASN A 423 10.91 14.12 -14.44
C ASN A 423 10.28 12.80 -13.98
N PHE A 424 10.18 11.81 -14.86
CA PHE A 424 9.71 10.48 -14.51
C PHE A 424 10.63 9.83 -13.47
N TYR A 425 11.94 9.87 -13.65
CA TYR A 425 12.88 9.37 -12.65
C TYR A 425 12.74 10.07 -11.30
N SER A 426 12.52 11.37 -11.31
CA SER A 426 12.38 12.17 -10.09
C SER A 426 11.05 11.94 -9.39
N SER A 427 9.95 12.00 -10.13
CA SER A 427 8.58 11.90 -9.58
C SER A 427 8.26 10.49 -9.09
N GLN A 428 8.78 9.46 -9.75
CA GLN A 428 8.60 8.07 -9.37
C GLN A 428 9.71 7.54 -8.46
N ARG A 429 10.68 8.38 -8.07
CA ARG A 429 11.87 8.00 -7.28
C ARG A 429 12.53 6.73 -7.77
N ILE A 430 12.83 6.71 -9.08
CA ILE A 430 13.52 5.59 -9.70
C ILE A 430 15.01 5.77 -9.41
N LEU A 431 15.59 4.92 -8.58
CA LEU A 431 17.00 4.96 -8.20
C LEU A 431 17.87 4.15 -9.19
N HIS A 432 19.18 4.26 -9.04
CA HIS A 432 20.13 3.40 -9.75
C HIS A 432 19.75 1.92 -9.56
N ASN A 433 19.66 1.17 -10.64
CA ASN A 433 19.18 -0.22 -10.72
C ASN A 433 17.67 -0.44 -10.52
N ASP A 434 16.87 0.58 -10.21
CA ASP A 434 15.41 0.42 -10.19
C ASP A 434 14.89 0.12 -11.60
N LYS A 435 13.90 -0.77 -11.66
CA LYS A 435 13.23 -1.16 -12.90
C LYS A 435 12.06 -0.23 -13.23
N PHE A 436 11.85 -0.01 -14.51
CA PHE A 436 10.68 0.69 -15.03
C PHE A 436 10.29 0.14 -16.41
N LYS A 437 9.14 0.54 -16.91
CA LYS A 437 8.61 0.17 -18.23
C LYS A 437 8.30 1.43 -19.03
N VAL A 438 8.19 1.25 -20.35
CA VAL A 438 7.76 2.32 -21.26
C VAL A 438 6.50 1.86 -22.00
N LEU A 439 5.48 2.72 -22.01
CA LEU A 439 4.23 2.54 -22.71
C LEU A 439 4.05 3.65 -23.75
N ILE A 440 3.91 3.26 -25.00
CA ILE A 440 3.53 4.20 -26.06
C ILE A 440 2.03 4.08 -26.32
N THR A 441 1.36 5.23 -26.32
CA THR A 441 -0.07 5.35 -26.64
C THR A 441 -0.27 6.12 -27.94
N PRO A 442 -1.42 5.93 -28.63
CA PRO A 442 -1.79 6.67 -29.84
C PRO A 442 -1.76 8.18 -29.69
#